data_e13e13fa7212e5567af839fa76e0d3eb
#
_entry.id   e13e13fa7212e5567af839fa76e0d3eb
#
_cell.length_a   1.000
_cell.length_b   1.000
_cell.length_c   1.000
_cell.angle_alpha   90.00
_cell.angle_beta   90.00
_cell.angle_gamma   90.00
#
_symmetry.space_group_name_H-M   'P 1'
#
loop_
_entity.id
_entity.type
_entity.pdbx_description
1 polymer ?
#
loop_
_entity_poly.entity_id
_entity_poly.type
_entity_poly.pdbx_seq_one_letter_code
_entity_poly.pdbx_strand_id
1 'polypeptide(L)' 'MIKVTRLGGRPFYLNSDLIESLEAVPDTTIQLTNGKRVLVSEPADEVIRRIIEFRRDIFYKYPDQREPIPAEERA' A
#
# COMPACT_ATOMS: atom_id res chain seq x y z
N MET A 1 6.82 1.31 2.76
CA MET A 1 5.96 1.28 3.96
C MET A 1 4.97 2.41 3.95
N ILE A 2 3.73 2.11 4.23
CA ILE A 2 2.70 3.12 4.43
C ILE A 2 2.20 3.05 5.86
N LYS A 3 1.76 4.18 6.39
CA LYS A 3 1.18 4.24 7.73
C LYS A 3 -0.33 4.12 7.63
N VAL A 4 -0.90 3.17 8.35
CA VAL A 4 -2.36 2.99 8.44
C VAL A 4 -2.73 2.75 9.89
N THR A 5 -4.03 2.85 10.20
CA THR A 5 -4.54 2.74 11.56
C THR A 5 -5.49 1.55 11.65
N ARG A 6 -5.23 0.62 12.55
CA ARG A 6 -6.15 -0.48 12.81
C ARG A 6 -7.49 0.05 13.32
N LEU A 7 -8.56 -0.68 13.07
CA LEU A 7 -9.88 -0.25 13.53
C LEU A 7 -9.92 0.05 15.04
N GLY A 8 -9.08 -0.59 15.81
CA GLY A 8 -8.96 -0.30 17.24
C GLY A 8 -8.24 0.98 17.59
N GLY A 9 -7.78 1.75 16.60
CA GLY A 9 -7.12 3.03 16.81
C GLY A 9 -5.60 2.98 16.92
N ARG A 10 -4.99 1.83 16.73
CA ARG A 10 -3.54 1.66 16.84
C ARG A 10 -2.88 1.82 15.47
N PRO A 11 -2.00 2.83 15.28
CA PRO A 11 -1.30 3.00 14.01
C PRO A 11 -0.19 1.95 13.84
N PHE A 12 0.08 1.62 12.59
CA PHE A 12 1.19 0.72 12.27
C PHE A 12 1.67 0.99 10.85
N TYR A 13 2.85 0.48 10.53
CA TYR A 13 3.42 0.59 9.20
C TYR A 13 3.25 -0.74 8.47
N LEU A 14 2.82 -0.65 7.22
CA LEU A 14 2.52 -1.81 6.39
C LEU A 14 3.37 -1.74 5.12
N ASN A 15 3.99 -2.87 4.76
CA ASN A 15 4.67 -2.97 3.48
C ASN A 15 3.63 -3.11 2.38
N SER A 16 3.47 -2.06 1.58
CA SER A 16 2.45 -2.02 0.54
C SER A 16 2.69 -3.05 -0.57
N ASP A 17 3.91 -3.53 -0.73
CA ASP A 17 4.22 -4.56 -1.72
C ASP A 17 3.63 -5.92 -1.36
N LEU A 18 3.20 -6.11 -0.12
CA LEU A 18 2.57 -7.34 0.33
C LEU A 18 1.05 -7.31 0.21
N ILE A 19 0.49 -6.22 -0.29
CA ILE A 19 -0.96 -6.09 -0.44
C ILE A 19 -1.39 -6.83 -1.70
N GLU A 20 -2.29 -7.80 -1.52
CA GLU A 20 -2.89 -8.53 -2.62
C GLU A 20 -4.16 -7.87 -3.09
N SER A 21 -5.03 -7.49 -2.16
CA SER A 21 -6.31 -6.87 -2.50
C SER A 21 -6.76 -5.91 -1.41
N LEU A 22 -7.68 -5.03 -1.78
CA LEU A 22 -8.22 -4.00 -0.89
C LEU A 22 -9.73 -3.93 -1.12
N GLU A 23 -10.49 -4.09 -0.05
CA GLU A 23 -11.94 -3.99 -0.08
C GLU A 23 -12.40 -2.81 0.76
N ALA A 24 -13.43 -2.11 0.31
CA ALA A 24 -13.89 -0.88 0.94
C ALA A 24 -15.08 -1.07 1.89
N VAL A 25 -15.83 -2.15 1.74
CA VAL A 25 -17.12 -2.31 2.42
C VAL A 25 -17.18 -3.68 3.09
N PRO A 26 -17.70 -3.79 4.33
CA PRO A 26 -18.21 -2.72 5.21
C PRO A 26 -17.13 -1.84 5.81
N ASP A 27 -15.91 -2.37 5.96
CA ASP A 27 -14.73 -1.64 6.42
C ASP A 27 -13.59 -1.85 5.44
N THR A 28 -12.63 -0.95 5.45
CA THR A 28 -11.45 -1.11 4.61
C THR A 28 -10.67 -2.35 5.08
N THR A 29 -10.64 -3.36 4.25
CA THR A 29 -9.96 -4.62 4.53
C THR A 29 -8.81 -4.81 3.56
N ILE A 30 -7.61 -4.94 4.10
CA ILE A 30 -6.40 -5.16 3.31
C ILE A 30 -6.05 -6.64 3.41
N GLN A 31 -6.06 -7.34 2.29
CA GLN A 31 -5.61 -8.72 2.24
C GLN A 31 -4.17 -8.77 1.79
N LEU A 32 -3.34 -9.46 2.56
CA LEU A 32 -1.92 -9.59 2.28
C LEU A 32 -1.64 -10.89 1.52
N THR A 33 -0.50 -10.93 0.86
CA THR A 33 -0.10 -12.09 0.05
C THR A 33 0.07 -13.36 0.87
N ASN A 34 0.28 -13.24 2.18
CA ASN A 34 0.37 -14.40 3.08
C ASN A 34 -0.99 -14.89 3.58
N GLY A 35 -2.09 -14.34 3.06
CA GLY A 35 -3.45 -14.70 3.44
C GLY A 35 -4.00 -13.96 4.64
N LYS A 36 -3.20 -13.18 5.32
CA LYS A 36 -3.68 -12.39 6.45
C LYS A 36 -4.53 -11.21 5.98
N ARG A 37 -5.52 -10.85 6.78
CA ARG A 37 -6.39 -9.70 6.54
C ARG A 37 -6.23 -8.71 7.67
N VAL A 38 -6.16 -7.43 7.31
CA VAL A 38 -6.04 -6.34 8.27
C VAL A 38 -7.15 -5.34 8.00
N LEU A 39 -7.92 -5.01 9.03
CA LEU A 39 -8.95 -3.99 8.94
C LEU A 39 -8.37 -2.67 9.43
N VAL A 40 -8.56 -1.62 8.63
CA VAL A 40 -8.03 -0.30 8.92
C VAL A 40 -9.15 0.73 8.92
N SER A 41 -8.92 1.84 9.62
CA SER A 41 -9.91 2.91 9.75
C SER A 41 -9.87 3.88 8.57
N GLU A 42 -8.78 3.95 7.83
CA GLU A 42 -8.71 4.82 6.66
C GLU A 42 -9.62 4.30 5.55
N PRO A 43 -10.30 5.18 4.81
CA PRO A 43 -11.03 4.78 3.62
C PRO A 43 -10.09 4.16 2.58
N ALA A 44 -10.63 3.29 1.73
CA ALA A 44 -9.82 2.58 0.73
C ALA A 44 -9.07 3.54 -0.20
N ASP A 45 -9.70 4.62 -0.64
CA ASP A 45 -9.06 5.60 -1.51
C ASP A 45 -7.90 6.33 -0.81
N GLU A 46 -8.00 6.54 0.50
CA GLU A 46 -6.91 7.12 1.28
C GLU A 46 -5.72 6.16 1.35
N VAL A 47 -5.98 4.88 1.54
CA VAL A 47 -4.92 3.86 1.53
C VAL A 47 -4.21 3.85 0.17
N ILE A 48 -4.97 3.89 -0.91
CA ILE A 48 -4.43 3.94 -2.27
C ILE A 48 -3.58 5.19 -2.45
N ARG A 49 -4.05 6.35 -1.97
CA ARG A 49 -3.30 7.60 -2.05
C ARG A 49 -1.95 7.49 -1.33
N ARG A 50 -1.92 6.87 -0.17
CA ARG A 50 -0.68 6.68 0.61
C ARG A 50 0.30 5.75 -0.09
N ILE A 51 -0.21 4.72 -0.78
CA ILE A 51 0.64 3.83 -1.57
C ILE A 51 1.27 4.60 -2.73
N ILE A 52 0.49 5.39 -3.44
CA ILE A 52 0.97 6.17 -4.57
C ILE A 52 2.02 7.18 -4.11
N GLU A 53 1.76 7.90 -3.02
CA GLU A 53 2.72 8.87 -2.48
C GLU A 53 4.03 8.21 -2.08
N PHE A 54 3.94 7.06 -1.42
CA PHE A 54 5.14 6.33 -1.01
C PHE A 54 5.99 5.93 -2.22
N ARG A 55 5.37 5.39 -3.26
CA ARG A 55 6.07 5.00 -4.48
C ARG A 55 6.66 6.22 -5.20
N ARG A 56 5.94 7.32 -5.21
CA ARG A 56 6.43 8.57 -5.80
C ARG A 56 7.66 9.09 -5.06
N ASP A 57 7.62 9.08 -3.73
CA ASP A 57 8.74 9.52 -2.90
C ASP A 57 9.99 8.67 -3.15
N ILE A 58 9.84 7.36 -3.22
CA ILE A 58 10.95 6.47 -3.51
C ILE A 58 11.49 6.75 -4.90
N PHE A 59 10.61 6.93 -5.87
CA PHE A 59 10.99 7.18 -7.26
C PHE A 59 11.86 8.44 -7.39
N TYR A 60 11.48 9.52 -6.71
CA TYR A 60 12.17 10.79 -6.83
C TYR A 60 13.37 10.93 -5.90
N LYS A 61 13.30 10.38 -4.69
CA LYS A 61 14.36 10.53 -3.70
C LYS A 61 15.47 9.49 -3.85
N TYR A 62 15.16 8.32 -4.39
CA TYR A 62 16.10 7.21 -4.48
C TYR A 62 16.04 6.57 -5.87
N PRO A 63 16.32 7.32 -6.93
CA PRO A 63 16.19 6.81 -8.30
C PRO A 63 17.11 5.62 -8.57
N ASP A 64 18.27 5.57 -7.91
CA ASP A 64 19.25 4.50 -8.12
C ASP A 64 18.84 3.17 -7.53
N GLN A 65 17.83 3.17 -6.66
CA GLN A 65 17.32 1.97 -6.03
C GLN A 65 16.17 1.34 -6.80
N ARG A 66 15.77 2.00 -7.87
CA ARG A 66 14.69 1.55 -8.72
C ARG A 66 15.24 0.70 -9.85
N GLU A 67 14.70 -0.50 -10.04
CA GLU A 67 15.07 -1.33 -11.17
C GLU A 67 14.43 -0.78 -12.45
N PRO A 68 15.18 -0.76 -13.56
CA PRO A 68 14.60 -0.35 -14.85
C PRO A 68 13.51 -1.34 -15.26
N ILE A 69 12.39 -0.82 -15.72
CA ILE A 69 11.32 -1.65 -16.24
C ILE A 69 11.59 -1.86 -17.72
N PRO A 70 11.70 -3.11 -18.20
CA PRO A 70 11.87 -3.38 -19.63
C PRO A 70 10.74 -2.75 -20.45
N ALA A 71 11.06 -2.31 -21.65
CA ALA A 71 10.11 -1.59 -22.49
C ALA A 71 8.84 -2.42 -22.76
N GLU A 72 8.96 -3.72 -22.88
CA GLU A 72 7.83 -4.62 -23.11
C GLU A 72 6.89 -4.75 -21.92
N GLU A 73 7.33 -4.36 -20.73
CA GLU A 73 6.50 -4.38 -19.54
C GLU A 73 5.86 -3.03 -19.22
N ARG A 74 6.21 -2.01 -19.99
CA ARG A 74 5.62 -0.69 -19.84
C ARG A 74 4.33 -0.64 -20.66
N ALA A 75 3.25 -0.76 -19.99
CA ALA A 75 1.96 -0.69 -20.66
C ALA A 75 1.37 0.71 -20.61
#